data_6e4fcfa0f8a8dbb813ebcc8c8c048c88
#
_entry.id   6e4fcfa0f8a8dbb813ebcc8c8c048c88
#
_cell.length_a   1.000
_cell.length_b   1.000
_cell.length_c   1.000
_cell.angle_alpha   90.00
_cell.angle_beta   90.00
_cell.angle_gamma   90.00
#
_symmetry.space_group_name_H-M   'P 1'
#
loop_
_entity.id
_entity.type
_entity.pdbx_description
1 polymer ?
#
loop_
_entity_poly.entity_id
_entity_poly.type
_entity_poly.pdbx_seq_one_letter_code
_entity_poly.pdbx_strand_id
1 'polypeptide(L)'
;MIPPRSGGGARDELRRAFLAEHCRGWREVGELRQDASARRYFCLRRNDERALLMDASPGENENAGAFVAVTGHLQRIGARVPEVYAADIKNGFLFLEDLGERTFSRLLNNDHEDAPDETALYRLAVGALTDIRGRARAEEINLPAYDAEAAWTESRLFTDWYLPARMQKPFAKDAAESFREIWREMLGALPPLAPTLVLRDFHIDNLILAGEKCALLDYQDALLGSPAYDLASLLEDARRDIAPELADEMMNLYFAQSPGGEGESENARRDFHRHYIVWAAQRHCKVAGIFTRLWLRDGKDAYLRHLPRVLRLLRRHLHKPPLAPLREWLAAHLGEVAHADFAATRENLLRHCAAR
;
A
#
# COMPACT_ATOMS: atom_id res chain seq x y z
N MET A 1 -3.41 30.98 -1.75
CA MET A 1 -4.54 30.98 -2.71
C MET A 1 -4.07 30.16 -3.89
N ILE A 2 -4.52 28.90 -4.00
CA ILE A 2 -4.21 28.00 -5.13
C ILE A 2 -5.12 28.45 -6.26
N PRO A 3 -4.61 28.71 -7.50
CA PRO A 3 -5.47 29.10 -8.61
C PRO A 3 -6.45 27.96 -8.92
N PRO A 4 -7.69 28.27 -9.36
CA PRO A 4 -8.64 27.26 -9.75
C PRO A 4 -8.08 26.49 -10.95
N ARG A 5 -8.09 25.14 -10.88
CA ARG A 5 -7.68 24.25 -11.97
C ARG A 5 -8.57 24.57 -13.20
N SER A 6 -7.98 25.15 -14.22
CA SER A 6 -8.64 25.45 -15.50
C SER A 6 -8.83 24.14 -16.28
N GLY A 7 -9.92 23.45 -16.08
CA GLY A 7 -10.26 22.18 -16.73
C GLY A 7 -11.55 21.55 -16.22
N GLY A 8 -12.16 22.12 -15.18
CA GLY A 8 -13.35 21.54 -14.52
C GLY A 8 -14.56 21.36 -15.46
N GLY A 9 -14.79 22.27 -16.39
CA GLY A 9 -15.97 22.23 -17.26
C GLY A 9 -16.00 21.03 -18.21
N ALA A 10 -14.92 20.79 -18.96
CA ALA A 10 -14.87 19.70 -19.94
C ALA A 10 -14.86 18.31 -19.23
N ARG A 11 -14.16 18.20 -18.09
CA ARG A 11 -14.13 16.94 -17.31
C ARG A 11 -15.50 16.62 -16.72
N ASP A 12 -16.20 17.63 -16.21
CA ASP A 12 -17.55 17.50 -15.68
C ASP A 12 -18.59 17.16 -16.78
N GLU A 13 -18.40 17.61 -18.00
CA GLU A 13 -19.23 17.23 -19.14
C GLU A 13 -19.07 15.76 -19.50
N LEU A 14 -17.81 15.26 -19.57
CA LEU A 14 -17.53 13.85 -19.80
C LEU A 14 -18.11 12.97 -18.69
N ARG A 15 -17.98 13.39 -17.42
CA ARG A 15 -18.57 12.69 -16.29
C ARG A 15 -20.09 12.59 -16.39
N ARG A 16 -20.77 13.70 -16.73
CA ARG A 16 -22.22 13.70 -16.92
C ARG A 16 -22.66 12.82 -18.09
N ALA A 17 -21.91 12.82 -19.19
CA ALA A 17 -22.17 11.93 -20.31
C ALA A 17 -22.06 10.45 -19.89
N PHE A 18 -21.00 10.08 -19.17
CA PHE A 18 -20.83 8.73 -18.64
C PHE A 18 -21.99 8.33 -17.71
N LEU A 19 -22.38 9.21 -16.78
CA LEU A 19 -23.52 8.97 -15.89
C LEU A 19 -24.83 8.77 -16.65
N ALA A 20 -25.09 9.59 -17.67
CA ALA A 20 -26.31 9.48 -18.48
C ALA A 20 -26.38 8.17 -19.28
N GLU A 21 -25.24 7.68 -19.74
CA GLU A 21 -25.15 6.46 -20.54
C GLU A 21 -25.19 5.19 -19.67
N HIS A 22 -24.39 5.14 -18.60
CA HIS A 22 -24.11 3.92 -17.85
C HIS A 22 -24.80 3.84 -16.47
N CYS A 23 -25.21 4.98 -15.90
CA CYS A 23 -25.76 5.02 -14.54
C CYS A 23 -27.22 5.49 -14.52
N ARG A 24 -28.08 4.97 -15.43
CA ARG A 24 -29.48 5.37 -15.53
C ARG A 24 -30.23 5.14 -14.23
N GLY A 25 -30.93 6.16 -13.74
CA GLY A 25 -31.67 6.12 -12.50
C GLY A 25 -30.84 6.39 -11.24
N TRP A 26 -29.50 6.48 -11.35
CA TRP A 26 -28.61 6.88 -10.27
C TRP A 26 -28.45 8.39 -10.22
N ARG A 27 -28.31 8.93 -9.01
CA ARG A 27 -28.06 10.36 -8.77
C ARG A 27 -26.76 10.53 -8.00
N GLU A 28 -25.91 11.43 -8.45
CA GLU A 28 -24.74 11.88 -7.70
C GLU A 28 -25.22 12.67 -6.47
N VAL A 29 -24.75 12.25 -5.27
CA VAL A 29 -25.16 12.84 -3.98
C VAL A 29 -24.00 13.50 -3.22
N GLY A 30 -22.79 13.33 -3.66
CA GLY A 30 -21.61 13.96 -3.06
C GLY A 30 -20.31 13.36 -3.55
N GLU A 31 -19.21 14.00 -3.18
CA GLU A 31 -17.84 13.54 -3.44
C GLU A 31 -17.21 13.01 -2.14
N LEU A 32 -16.56 11.86 -2.20
CA LEU A 32 -15.78 11.33 -1.08
C LEU A 32 -14.47 12.11 -0.94
N ARG A 33 -14.17 12.54 0.26
CA ARG A 33 -12.86 13.14 0.55
C ARG A 33 -11.80 12.06 0.45
N GLN A 34 -10.78 12.32 -0.36
CA GLN A 34 -9.62 11.47 -0.48
C GLN A 34 -8.37 12.13 0.08
N ASP A 35 -7.46 11.29 0.61
CA ASP A 35 -6.32 11.80 1.35
C ASP A 35 -5.03 11.87 0.50
N ALA A 36 -4.76 10.94 -0.40
CA ALA A 36 -3.45 10.86 -1.06
C ALA A 36 -3.46 10.55 -2.57
N SER A 37 -4.59 10.22 -3.17
CA SER A 37 -4.73 9.86 -4.58
C SER A 37 -5.19 11.05 -5.44
N ALA A 38 -4.88 11.05 -6.73
CA ALA A 38 -5.43 11.97 -7.71
C ALA A 38 -6.85 11.57 -8.20
N ARG A 39 -7.26 10.31 -7.92
CA ARG A 39 -8.61 9.82 -8.23
C ARG A 39 -9.64 10.55 -7.40
N ARG A 40 -10.82 10.79 -7.98
CA ARG A 40 -11.98 11.33 -7.29
C ARG A 40 -13.08 10.28 -7.26
N TYR A 41 -13.81 10.20 -6.16
CA TYR A 41 -14.93 9.28 -6.03
C TYR A 41 -16.20 10.06 -5.71
N PHE A 42 -17.26 9.78 -6.46
CA PHE A 42 -18.57 10.39 -6.27
C PHE A 42 -19.56 9.33 -5.81
N CYS A 43 -20.26 9.62 -4.73
CA CYS A 43 -21.33 8.75 -4.23
C CYS A 43 -22.54 8.84 -5.15
N LEU A 44 -23.05 7.68 -5.56
CA LEU A 44 -24.28 7.56 -6.34
C LEU A 44 -25.35 6.88 -5.49
N ARG A 45 -26.60 7.33 -5.66
CA ARG A 45 -27.78 6.72 -5.03
C ARG A 45 -28.88 6.44 -6.03
N ARG A 46 -29.54 5.30 -5.83
CA ARG A 46 -30.75 4.89 -6.51
C ARG A 46 -31.67 4.20 -5.49
N ASN A 47 -32.74 4.89 -5.05
CA ASN A 47 -33.53 4.47 -3.89
C ASN A 47 -32.61 4.25 -2.66
N ASP A 48 -32.62 3.03 -2.09
CA ASP A 48 -31.77 2.64 -0.96
C ASP A 48 -30.40 2.06 -1.39
N GLU A 49 -30.18 1.89 -2.70
CA GLU A 49 -28.93 1.37 -3.23
C GLU A 49 -27.84 2.45 -3.28
N ARG A 50 -26.62 2.01 -3.09
CA ARG A 50 -25.42 2.85 -3.14
C ARG A 50 -24.43 2.29 -4.17
N ALA A 51 -23.74 3.19 -4.84
CA ALA A 51 -22.66 2.88 -5.75
C ALA A 51 -21.66 4.04 -5.78
N LEU A 52 -20.53 3.84 -6.44
CA LEU A 52 -19.48 4.84 -6.61
C LEU A 52 -19.20 5.08 -8.09
N LEU A 53 -18.99 6.34 -8.44
CA LEU A 53 -18.33 6.72 -9.68
C LEU A 53 -16.89 7.09 -9.36
N MET A 54 -15.93 6.35 -9.89
CA MET A 54 -14.51 6.69 -9.85
C MET A 54 -14.17 7.55 -11.08
N ASP A 55 -13.52 8.66 -10.83
CA ASP A 55 -12.93 9.55 -11.83
C ASP A 55 -11.40 9.50 -11.70
N ALA A 56 -10.76 8.71 -12.55
CA ALA A 56 -9.31 8.56 -12.67
C ALA A 56 -8.85 9.29 -13.94
N SER A 57 -8.63 10.59 -13.85
CA SER A 57 -8.31 11.44 -15.02
C SER A 57 -7.07 10.93 -15.75
N PRO A 58 -7.14 10.62 -17.06
CA PRO A 58 -5.99 10.19 -17.83
C PRO A 58 -4.85 11.24 -17.79
N GLY A 59 -3.61 10.80 -17.56
CA GLY A 59 -2.43 11.68 -17.52
C GLY A 59 -2.00 12.11 -16.11
N GLU A 60 -2.75 11.78 -15.06
CA GLU A 60 -2.36 12.03 -13.66
C GLU A 60 -1.74 10.80 -12.98
N ASN A 61 -1.04 9.94 -13.71
CA ASN A 61 -0.52 8.64 -13.27
C ASN A 61 -1.61 7.64 -12.84
N GLU A 62 -2.85 7.85 -13.27
CA GLU A 62 -3.99 7.00 -12.95
C GLU A 62 -4.31 6.08 -14.14
N ASN A 63 -4.47 4.80 -13.84
CA ASN A 63 -4.70 3.78 -14.86
C ASN A 63 -6.00 3.00 -14.57
N ALA A 64 -7.12 3.50 -15.11
CA ALA A 64 -8.41 2.82 -15.01
C ALA A 64 -8.37 1.41 -15.63
N GLY A 65 -7.56 1.20 -16.68
CA GLY A 65 -7.37 -0.11 -17.31
C GLY A 65 -6.70 -1.12 -16.37
N ALA A 66 -5.67 -0.68 -15.63
CA ALA A 66 -5.03 -1.55 -14.63
C ALA A 66 -6.01 -1.92 -13.51
N PHE A 67 -6.81 -0.94 -13.03
CA PHE A 67 -7.85 -1.23 -12.04
C PHE A 67 -8.81 -2.32 -12.53
N VAL A 68 -9.36 -2.19 -13.74
CA VAL A 68 -10.29 -3.17 -14.32
C VAL A 68 -9.63 -4.54 -14.50
N ALA A 69 -8.39 -4.58 -14.99
CA ALA A 69 -7.66 -5.83 -15.23
C ALA A 69 -7.38 -6.58 -13.92
N VAL A 70 -6.87 -5.88 -12.89
CA VAL A 70 -6.58 -6.48 -11.59
C VAL A 70 -7.88 -6.88 -10.88
N THR A 71 -8.93 -6.05 -10.94
CA THR A 71 -10.26 -6.40 -10.40
C THR A 71 -10.77 -7.70 -11.00
N GLY A 72 -10.75 -7.82 -12.34
CA GLY A 72 -11.22 -9.02 -13.02
C GLY A 72 -10.41 -10.27 -12.68
N HIS A 73 -9.09 -10.13 -12.46
CA HIS A 73 -8.26 -11.24 -12.00
C HIS A 73 -8.61 -11.65 -10.56
N LEU A 74 -8.70 -10.69 -9.64
CA LEU A 74 -9.05 -10.94 -8.24
C LEU A 74 -10.43 -11.58 -8.11
N GLN A 75 -11.43 -11.16 -8.90
CA GLN A 75 -12.75 -11.79 -8.94
C GLN A 75 -12.69 -13.24 -9.42
N ARG A 76 -11.92 -13.53 -10.47
CA ARG A 76 -11.77 -14.92 -10.99
C ARG A 76 -11.19 -15.86 -9.94
N ILE A 77 -10.26 -15.41 -9.12
CA ILE A 77 -9.70 -16.22 -8.03
C ILE A 77 -10.56 -16.22 -6.75
N GLY A 78 -11.72 -15.55 -6.77
CA GLY A 78 -12.68 -15.54 -5.68
C GLY A 78 -12.40 -14.53 -4.56
N ALA A 79 -11.46 -13.60 -4.76
CA ALA A 79 -11.24 -12.50 -3.84
C ALA A 79 -12.43 -11.52 -3.87
N ARG A 80 -12.77 -10.95 -2.71
CA ARG A 80 -13.83 -9.94 -2.62
C ARG A 80 -13.25 -8.56 -2.95
N VAL A 81 -13.66 -8.02 -4.05
CA VAL A 81 -13.32 -6.67 -4.55
C VAL A 81 -14.58 -6.00 -5.04
N PRO A 82 -14.61 -4.65 -5.24
CA PRO A 82 -15.77 -3.98 -5.80
C PRO A 82 -16.13 -4.54 -7.18
N GLU A 83 -17.41 -4.74 -7.46
CA GLU A 83 -17.88 -5.01 -8.81
C GLU A 83 -17.70 -3.78 -9.68
N VAL A 84 -17.29 -3.99 -10.94
CA VAL A 84 -17.21 -2.97 -11.97
C VAL A 84 -18.47 -3.10 -12.83
N TYR A 85 -19.44 -2.23 -12.63
CA TYR A 85 -20.71 -2.25 -13.38
C TYR A 85 -20.56 -1.70 -14.79
N ALA A 86 -19.73 -0.67 -14.97
CA ALA A 86 -19.36 -0.12 -16.26
C ALA A 86 -17.99 0.57 -16.22
N ALA A 87 -17.31 0.66 -17.38
CA ALA A 87 -16.00 1.26 -17.50
C ALA A 87 -15.85 2.04 -18.82
N ASP A 88 -15.43 3.29 -18.75
CA ASP A 88 -14.86 4.06 -19.84
C ASP A 88 -13.38 4.29 -19.58
N ILE A 89 -12.59 3.29 -19.98
CA ILE A 89 -11.13 3.30 -19.74
C ILE A 89 -10.46 4.50 -20.44
N LYS A 90 -10.94 4.87 -21.61
CA LYS A 90 -10.39 5.98 -22.41
C LYS A 90 -10.50 7.31 -21.68
N ASN A 91 -11.62 7.55 -21.04
CA ASN A 91 -11.86 8.78 -20.29
C ASN A 91 -11.60 8.60 -18.78
N GLY A 92 -11.31 7.38 -18.30
CA GLY A 92 -10.97 7.09 -16.91
C GLY A 92 -12.15 7.14 -15.95
N PHE A 93 -13.37 6.76 -16.39
CA PHE A 93 -14.55 6.64 -15.53
C PHE A 93 -14.91 5.19 -15.27
N LEU A 94 -15.17 4.86 -14.01
CA LEU A 94 -15.65 3.54 -13.61
C LEU A 94 -16.89 3.69 -12.73
N PHE A 95 -17.92 2.90 -13.03
CA PHE A 95 -19.11 2.75 -12.20
C PHE A 95 -18.93 1.49 -11.36
N LEU A 96 -18.84 1.64 -10.03
CA LEU A 96 -18.38 0.63 -9.10
C LEU A 96 -19.40 0.35 -8.01
N GLU A 97 -19.35 -0.85 -7.47
CA GLU A 97 -20.00 -1.19 -6.21
C GLU A 97 -19.45 -0.33 -5.07
N ASP A 98 -20.35 0.15 -4.20
CA ASP A 98 -20.00 0.77 -2.92
C ASP A 98 -19.95 -0.32 -1.83
N LEU A 99 -18.76 -0.68 -1.39
CA LEU A 99 -18.55 -1.67 -0.32
C LEU A 99 -18.89 -1.14 1.08
N GLY A 100 -19.27 0.12 1.18
CA GLY A 100 -19.61 0.77 2.45
C GLY A 100 -18.39 1.32 3.18
N GLU A 101 -18.58 1.56 4.47
CA GLU A 101 -17.62 2.33 5.29
C GLU A 101 -16.95 1.51 6.39
N ARG A 102 -17.22 0.20 6.47
CA ARG A 102 -16.71 -0.68 7.52
C ARG A 102 -15.26 -1.10 7.24
N THR A 103 -14.35 -0.12 7.09
CA THR A 103 -12.92 -0.43 7.00
C THR A 103 -12.43 -1.06 8.29
N PHE A 104 -11.42 -1.93 8.20
CA PHE A 104 -10.85 -2.56 9.40
C PHE A 104 -10.28 -1.51 10.35
N SER A 105 -9.74 -0.42 9.85
CA SER A 105 -9.24 0.67 10.70
C SER A 105 -10.36 1.33 11.50
N ARG A 106 -11.54 1.56 10.91
CA ARG A 106 -12.71 2.10 11.63
C ARG A 106 -13.21 1.12 12.67
N LEU A 107 -13.35 -0.15 12.30
CA LEU A 107 -13.81 -1.20 13.22
C LEU A 107 -12.86 -1.36 14.43
N LEU A 108 -11.54 -1.32 14.17
CA LEU A 108 -10.52 -1.45 15.23
C LEU A 108 -10.37 -0.21 16.12
N ASN A 109 -10.88 0.94 15.69
CA ASN A 109 -10.92 2.16 16.51
C ASN A 109 -12.21 2.30 17.33
N ASN A 110 -13.00 1.25 17.42
CA ASN A 110 -14.30 1.20 18.14
C ASN A 110 -15.36 2.15 17.58
N ASP A 111 -15.31 2.45 16.29
CA ASP A 111 -16.31 3.28 15.64
C ASP A 111 -17.65 2.56 15.42
N HIS A 112 -17.74 1.25 15.80
CA HIS A 112 -18.94 0.40 15.64
C HIS A 112 -19.12 -0.55 16.81
N GLU A 113 -20.33 -0.54 17.42
CA GLU A 113 -20.66 -1.42 18.56
C GLU A 113 -20.63 -2.91 18.20
N ASP A 114 -21.00 -3.27 16.96
CA ASP A 114 -21.03 -4.65 16.44
C ASP A 114 -19.76 -5.04 15.67
N ALA A 115 -18.60 -4.42 15.97
CA ALA A 115 -17.36 -4.78 15.30
C ALA A 115 -16.86 -6.16 15.79
N PRO A 116 -16.41 -7.05 14.88
CA PRO A 116 -15.64 -8.23 15.28
C PRO A 116 -14.41 -7.84 16.09
N ASP A 117 -13.92 -8.76 16.93
CA ASP A 117 -12.67 -8.53 17.64
C ASP A 117 -11.45 -8.40 16.67
N GLU A 118 -10.37 -7.85 17.19
CA GLU A 118 -9.16 -7.62 16.40
C GLU A 118 -8.64 -8.92 15.77
N THR A 119 -8.60 -10.02 16.51
CA THR A 119 -8.14 -11.32 16.04
C THR A 119 -8.98 -11.83 14.88
N ALA A 120 -10.30 -11.70 14.96
CA ALA A 120 -11.21 -12.12 13.89
C ALA A 120 -10.97 -11.31 12.60
N LEU A 121 -10.79 -10.00 12.69
CA LEU A 121 -10.48 -9.16 11.52
C LEU A 121 -9.15 -9.53 10.89
N TYR A 122 -8.09 -9.74 11.68
CA TYR A 122 -6.79 -10.15 11.14
C TYR A 122 -6.84 -11.56 10.54
N ARG A 123 -7.60 -12.49 11.10
CA ARG A 123 -7.82 -13.82 10.51
C ARG A 123 -8.51 -13.74 9.14
N LEU A 124 -9.49 -12.84 8.98
CA LEU A 124 -10.12 -12.59 7.67
C LEU A 124 -9.12 -12.01 6.66
N ALA A 125 -8.26 -11.08 7.08
CA ALA A 125 -7.23 -10.52 6.22
C ALA A 125 -6.20 -11.58 5.79
N VAL A 126 -5.70 -12.39 6.74
CA VAL A 126 -4.78 -13.49 6.45
C VAL A 126 -5.42 -14.50 5.50
N GLY A 127 -6.69 -14.86 5.72
CA GLY A 127 -7.44 -15.74 4.82
C GLY A 127 -7.50 -15.20 3.39
N ALA A 128 -7.73 -13.90 3.21
CA ALA A 128 -7.71 -13.27 1.89
C ALA A 128 -6.32 -13.37 1.21
N LEU A 129 -5.22 -13.16 1.97
CA LEU A 129 -3.87 -13.32 1.43
C LEU A 129 -3.53 -14.75 1.05
N THR A 130 -3.93 -15.72 1.87
CA THR A 130 -3.67 -17.15 1.58
C THR A 130 -4.49 -17.64 0.40
N ASP A 131 -5.71 -17.16 0.22
CA ASP A 131 -6.52 -17.40 -0.97
C ASP A 131 -5.86 -16.85 -2.23
N ILE A 132 -5.35 -15.62 -2.20
CA ILE A 132 -4.59 -15.03 -3.31
C ILE A 132 -3.35 -15.88 -3.60
N ARG A 133 -2.53 -16.18 -2.59
CA ARG A 133 -1.32 -17.00 -2.75
C ARG A 133 -1.64 -18.39 -3.35
N GLY A 134 -2.73 -18.99 -2.93
CA GLY A 134 -3.12 -20.34 -3.37
C GLY A 134 -3.74 -20.40 -4.76
N ARG A 135 -4.42 -19.35 -5.19
CA ARG A 135 -5.25 -19.34 -6.41
C ARG A 135 -4.71 -18.47 -7.53
N ALA A 136 -3.98 -17.38 -7.20
CA ALA A 136 -3.39 -16.53 -8.23
C ALA A 136 -2.28 -17.27 -8.97
N ARG A 137 -2.36 -17.26 -10.30
CA ARG A 137 -1.30 -17.76 -11.18
C ARG A 137 -0.64 -16.56 -11.85
N ALA A 138 0.67 -16.44 -11.68
CA ALA A 138 1.44 -15.31 -12.21
C ALA A 138 1.28 -15.16 -13.74
N GLU A 139 1.12 -16.29 -14.45
CA GLU A 139 0.93 -16.34 -15.90
C GLU A 139 -0.46 -15.88 -16.37
N GLU A 140 -1.45 -15.79 -15.49
CA GLU A 140 -2.82 -15.41 -15.84
C GLU A 140 -3.05 -13.89 -15.87
N ILE A 141 -2.08 -13.12 -15.39
CA ILE A 141 -2.15 -11.67 -15.38
C ILE A 141 -0.77 -11.08 -15.74
N ASN A 142 -0.76 -10.20 -16.73
CA ASN A 142 0.47 -9.52 -17.14
C ASN A 142 0.75 -8.32 -16.25
N LEU A 143 1.50 -8.55 -15.17
CA LEU A 143 1.94 -7.51 -14.24
C LEU A 143 3.46 -7.42 -14.20
N PRO A 144 4.01 -6.22 -13.93
CA PRO A 144 5.44 -6.06 -13.74
C PRO A 144 5.95 -6.85 -12.53
N ALA A 145 7.21 -7.27 -12.57
CA ALA A 145 7.85 -7.89 -11.43
C ALA A 145 8.12 -6.87 -10.32
N TYR A 146 7.92 -7.28 -9.07
CA TYR A 146 8.41 -6.55 -7.90
C TYR A 146 9.84 -6.99 -7.61
N ASP A 147 10.73 -6.60 -8.49
CA ASP A 147 12.16 -6.89 -8.46
C ASP A 147 12.96 -5.84 -7.67
N ALA A 148 14.28 -5.94 -7.72
CA ALA A 148 15.19 -5.03 -7.02
C ALA A 148 15.06 -3.57 -7.55
N GLU A 149 14.75 -3.39 -8.82
CA GLU A 149 14.60 -2.05 -9.40
C GLU A 149 13.28 -1.40 -8.99
N ALA A 150 12.19 -2.16 -8.96
CA ALA A 150 10.91 -1.70 -8.44
C ALA A 150 11.02 -1.39 -6.93
N ALA A 151 11.68 -2.26 -6.16
CA ALA A 151 11.94 -2.05 -4.74
C ALA A 151 12.77 -0.79 -4.48
N TRP A 152 13.80 -0.55 -5.29
CA TRP A 152 14.59 0.69 -5.26
C TRP A 152 13.74 1.92 -5.57
N THR A 153 12.97 1.89 -6.66
CA THR A 153 12.14 3.02 -7.08
C THR A 153 11.23 3.52 -5.96
N GLU A 154 10.77 2.63 -5.11
CA GLU A 154 9.97 2.98 -3.94
C GLU A 154 10.81 3.39 -2.73
N SER A 155 11.83 2.59 -2.38
CA SER A 155 12.64 2.84 -1.19
C SER A 155 13.55 4.07 -1.32
N ARG A 156 13.86 4.52 -2.56
CA ARG A 156 14.61 5.76 -2.78
C ARG A 156 13.93 6.99 -2.18
N LEU A 157 12.62 6.95 -1.91
CA LEU A 157 11.94 8.03 -1.20
C LEU A 157 12.54 8.28 0.19
N PHE A 158 13.17 7.26 0.78
CA PHE A 158 13.92 7.41 2.03
C PHE A 158 15.14 8.32 1.86
N THR A 159 15.92 8.13 0.79
CA THR A 159 17.10 8.94 0.45
C THR A 159 16.75 10.29 -0.17
N ASP A 160 15.60 10.39 -0.83
CA ASP A 160 15.16 11.63 -1.49
C ASP A 160 14.45 12.59 -0.51
N TRP A 161 13.80 12.07 0.54
CA TRP A 161 12.95 12.87 1.43
C TRP A 161 13.32 12.74 2.90
N TYR A 162 13.34 11.52 3.46
CA TYR A 162 13.56 11.34 4.90
C TYR A 162 14.99 11.72 5.31
N LEU A 163 16.01 11.19 4.65
CA LEU A 163 17.41 11.46 5.01
C LEU A 163 17.79 12.93 4.85
N PRO A 164 17.49 13.62 3.73
CA PRO A 164 17.77 15.05 3.60
C PRO A 164 17.09 15.89 4.68
N ALA A 165 15.83 15.60 4.99
CA ALA A 165 15.10 16.28 6.05
C ALA A 165 15.72 16.03 7.44
N ARG A 166 16.06 14.78 7.73
CA ARG A 166 16.68 14.38 9.00
C ARG A 166 18.07 14.97 9.20
N MET A 167 18.87 15.00 8.15
CA MET A 167 20.25 15.50 8.16
C MET A 167 20.34 17.02 7.96
N GLN A 168 19.24 17.68 7.57
CA GLN A 168 19.17 19.11 7.25
C GLN A 168 20.17 19.53 6.16
N LYS A 169 20.44 18.65 5.21
CA LYS A 169 21.30 18.87 4.04
C LYS A 169 20.92 17.94 2.90
N PRO A 170 21.25 18.31 1.64
CA PRO A 170 21.05 17.41 0.52
C PRO A 170 21.79 16.08 0.76
N PHE A 171 21.14 14.97 0.39
CA PHE A 171 21.77 13.66 0.47
C PHE A 171 22.72 13.46 -0.71
N ALA A 172 23.90 12.90 -0.46
CA ALA A 172 24.92 12.71 -1.48
C ALA A 172 24.47 11.69 -2.53
N LYS A 173 24.75 11.96 -3.82
CA LYS A 173 24.30 11.10 -4.93
C LYS A 173 24.97 9.73 -4.92
N ASP A 174 26.25 9.67 -4.62
CA ASP A 174 27.01 8.43 -4.47
C ASP A 174 26.49 7.55 -3.32
N ALA A 175 26.11 8.17 -2.21
CA ALA A 175 25.44 7.46 -1.11
C ALA A 175 24.05 6.95 -1.51
N ALA A 176 23.29 7.71 -2.28
CA ALA A 176 22.00 7.25 -2.79
C ALA A 176 22.16 6.07 -3.79
N GLU A 177 23.20 6.10 -4.62
CA GLU A 177 23.50 4.98 -5.53
C GLU A 177 23.97 3.75 -4.77
N SER A 178 24.82 3.90 -3.75
CA SER A 178 25.22 2.77 -2.89
C SER A 178 24.00 2.16 -2.14
N PHE A 179 22.99 2.95 -1.79
CA PHE A 179 21.73 2.45 -1.23
C PHE A 179 20.95 1.58 -2.23
N ARG A 180 20.99 1.94 -3.53
CA ARG A 180 20.42 1.12 -4.59
C ARG A 180 21.12 -0.23 -4.71
N GLU A 181 22.45 -0.25 -4.68
CA GLU A 181 23.24 -1.48 -4.77
C GLU A 181 22.95 -2.42 -3.57
N ILE A 182 22.75 -1.86 -2.38
CA ILE A 182 22.38 -2.65 -1.18
C ILE A 182 21.05 -3.36 -1.38
N TRP A 183 20.03 -2.70 -1.94
CA TRP A 183 18.76 -3.39 -2.23
C TRP A 183 18.94 -4.49 -3.26
N ARG A 184 19.75 -4.26 -4.28
CA ARG A 184 20.08 -5.29 -5.28
C ARG A 184 20.77 -6.49 -4.66
N GLU A 185 21.76 -6.27 -3.78
CA GLU A 185 22.48 -7.31 -3.06
C GLU A 185 21.55 -8.11 -2.14
N MET A 186 20.81 -7.42 -1.26
CA MET A 186 19.94 -8.07 -0.28
C MET A 186 18.83 -8.89 -0.95
N LEU A 187 18.18 -8.34 -1.99
CA LEU A 187 17.12 -9.05 -2.70
C LEU A 187 17.68 -10.19 -3.55
N GLY A 188 18.87 -10.02 -4.15
CA GLY A 188 19.55 -11.07 -4.91
C GLY A 188 20.07 -12.23 -4.04
N ALA A 189 20.30 -11.98 -2.74
CA ALA A 189 20.72 -13.01 -1.78
C ALA A 189 19.56 -13.79 -1.15
N LEU A 190 18.30 -13.43 -1.48
CA LEU A 190 17.15 -14.16 -0.99
C LEU A 190 17.02 -15.52 -1.68
N PRO A 191 16.63 -16.57 -0.94
CA PRO A 191 16.33 -17.86 -1.54
C PRO A 191 15.15 -17.72 -2.53
N PRO A 192 15.06 -18.57 -3.58
CA PRO A 192 13.97 -18.49 -4.51
C PRO A 192 12.64 -18.87 -3.84
N LEU A 193 11.62 -18.02 -4.02
CA LEU A 193 10.24 -18.30 -3.69
C LEU A 193 9.37 -18.08 -4.95
N ALA A 194 8.36 -18.91 -5.12
CA ALA A 194 7.38 -18.70 -6.19
C ALA A 194 6.72 -17.33 -6.02
N PRO A 195 6.76 -16.46 -7.06
CA PRO A 195 6.11 -15.15 -6.98
C PRO A 195 4.59 -15.31 -6.91
N THR A 196 3.96 -14.38 -6.23
CA THR A 196 2.51 -14.24 -6.17
C THR A 196 2.10 -12.82 -6.53
N LEU A 197 0.80 -12.60 -6.64
CA LEU A 197 0.23 -11.26 -6.71
C LEU A 197 0.52 -10.52 -5.40
N VAL A 198 1.18 -9.38 -5.49
CA VAL A 198 1.47 -8.47 -4.38
C VAL A 198 0.63 -7.21 -4.55
N LEU A 199 -0.28 -6.95 -3.61
CA LEU A 199 -1.21 -5.81 -3.66
C LEU A 199 -0.54 -4.49 -3.24
N ARG A 200 0.61 -4.55 -2.57
CA ARG A 200 1.46 -3.45 -2.10
C ARG A 200 0.92 -2.68 -0.89
N ASP A 201 -0.34 -2.27 -0.95
CA ASP A 201 -0.97 -1.47 0.10
C ASP A 201 -2.04 -2.27 0.84
N PHE A 202 -1.67 -3.52 1.22
CA PHE A 202 -2.50 -4.42 2.00
C PHE A 202 -2.39 -4.09 3.49
N HIS A 203 -3.22 -3.15 3.95
CA HIS A 203 -3.28 -2.68 5.33
C HIS A 203 -4.71 -2.31 5.73
N ILE A 204 -4.96 -2.15 7.02
CA ILE A 204 -6.31 -2.04 7.59
C ILE A 204 -7.18 -0.92 7.02
N ASP A 205 -6.61 0.16 6.47
CA ASP A 205 -7.39 1.23 5.83
C ASP A 205 -7.97 0.81 4.47
N ASN A 206 -7.31 -0.15 3.80
CA ASN A 206 -7.69 -0.66 2.48
C ASN A 206 -8.42 -2.01 2.54
N LEU A 207 -8.78 -2.46 3.74
CA LEU A 207 -9.58 -3.67 3.97
C LEU A 207 -10.95 -3.29 4.50
N ILE A 208 -12.01 -3.86 3.90
CA ILE A 208 -13.40 -3.61 4.29
C ILE A 208 -14.05 -4.92 4.72
N LEU A 209 -14.79 -4.89 5.81
CA LEU A 209 -15.66 -5.99 6.20
C LEU A 209 -16.97 -5.91 5.39
N ALA A 210 -17.05 -6.70 4.32
CA ALA A 210 -18.21 -6.82 3.45
C ALA A 210 -18.97 -8.13 3.73
N GLY A 211 -20.04 -8.06 4.51
CA GLY A 211 -20.66 -9.25 5.10
C GLY A 211 -19.68 -9.92 6.06
N GLU A 212 -19.37 -11.19 5.81
CA GLU A 212 -18.40 -11.99 6.58
C GLU A 212 -17.03 -12.11 5.90
N LYS A 213 -16.77 -11.33 4.85
CA LYS A 213 -15.53 -11.41 4.04
C LYS A 213 -14.68 -10.15 4.17
N CYS A 214 -13.38 -10.34 4.08
CA CYS A 214 -12.43 -9.26 3.85
C CYS A 214 -12.49 -8.85 2.38
N ALA A 215 -12.96 -7.64 2.09
CA ALA A 215 -12.93 -7.04 0.77
C ALA A 215 -11.72 -6.11 0.64
N LEU A 216 -11.15 -6.05 -0.56
CA LEU A 216 -9.89 -5.37 -0.87
C LEU A 216 -10.15 -4.07 -1.62
N LEU A 217 -9.38 -3.05 -1.27
CA LEU A 217 -9.30 -1.77 -1.98
C LEU A 217 -7.85 -1.46 -2.35
N ASP A 218 -7.68 -0.51 -3.25
CA ASP A 218 -6.39 0.12 -3.64
C ASP A 218 -5.33 -0.89 -4.14
N TYR A 219 -5.75 -1.84 -4.96
CA TYR A 219 -4.94 -2.95 -5.49
C TYR A 219 -4.49 -2.77 -6.95
N GLN A 220 -4.87 -1.69 -7.64
CA GLN A 220 -4.60 -1.52 -9.08
C GLN A 220 -3.12 -1.40 -9.44
N ASP A 221 -2.27 -1.07 -8.47
CA ASP A 221 -0.82 -0.99 -8.62
C ASP A 221 -0.12 -2.30 -8.22
N ALA A 222 -0.85 -3.41 -8.27
CA ALA A 222 -0.33 -4.73 -7.94
C ALA A 222 0.85 -5.13 -8.84
N LEU A 223 1.75 -5.92 -8.28
CA LEU A 223 2.95 -6.45 -8.93
C LEU A 223 3.05 -7.96 -8.72
N LEU A 224 3.95 -8.63 -9.43
CA LEU A 224 4.32 -10.02 -9.17
C LEU A 224 5.60 -10.08 -8.32
N GLY A 225 5.52 -10.63 -7.12
CA GLY A 225 6.67 -10.60 -6.22
C GLY A 225 6.57 -11.56 -5.04
N SER A 226 7.33 -11.25 -4.00
CA SER A 226 7.42 -12.10 -2.82
C SER A 226 6.09 -12.19 -2.06
N PRO A 227 5.63 -13.40 -1.73
CA PRO A 227 4.42 -13.60 -0.92
C PRO A 227 4.53 -13.03 0.50
N ALA A 228 5.71 -12.64 0.94
CA ALA A 228 5.93 -12.08 2.26
C ALA A 228 5.61 -10.58 2.35
N TYR A 229 5.53 -9.86 1.21
CA TYR A 229 5.38 -8.40 1.22
C TYR A 229 4.07 -7.94 1.86
N ASP A 230 2.95 -8.48 1.37
CA ASP A 230 1.62 -8.05 1.86
C ASP A 230 1.34 -8.51 3.29
N LEU A 231 1.90 -9.66 3.70
CA LEU A 231 1.84 -10.07 5.10
C LEU A 231 2.64 -9.11 6.00
N ALA A 232 3.82 -8.66 5.57
CA ALA A 232 4.58 -7.63 6.28
C ALA A 232 3.83 -6.29 6.31
N SER A 233 3.14 -5.93 5.22
CA SER A 233 2.31 -4.74 5.16
C SER A 233 1.17 -4.76 6.18
N LEU A 234 0.55 -5.93 6.39
CA LEU A 234 -0.53 -6.14 7.34
C LEU A 234 -0.02 -6.16 8.79
N LEU A 235 0.99 -7.00 9.07
CA LEU A 235 1.44 -7.24 10.44
C LEU A 235 2.37 -6.16 11.00
N GLU A 236 2.91 -5.31 10.13
CA GLU A 236 3.75 -4.17 10.50
C GLU A 236 3.17 -2.86 9.94
N ASP A 237 1.88 -2.66 10.20
CA ASP A 237 1.17 -1.47 9.74
C ASP A 237 1.81 -0.19 10.29
N ALA A 238 2.02 0.78 9.41
CA ALA A 238 2.62 2.06 9.75
C ALA A 238 1.73 2.90 10.70
N ARG A 239 0.43 2.60 10.77
CA ARG A 239 -0.57 3.43 11.46
C ARG A 239 -1.03 2.85 12.79
N ARG A 240 -0.87 1.51 12.98
CA ARG A 240 -1.33 0.79 14.16
C ARG A 240 -0.24 -0.13 14.71
N ASP A 241 -0.10 -0.20 16.01
CA ASP A 241 0.70 -1.23 16.67
C ASP A 241 -0.14 -2.51 16.81
N ILE A 242 0.48 -3.64 16.52
CA ILE A 242 -0.10 -4.98 16.64
C ILE A 242 0.64 -5.68 17.76
N ALA A 243 -0.09 -6.34 18.65
CA ALA A 243 0.52 -7.13 19.72
C ALA A 243 1.42 -8.23 19.13
N PRO A 244 2.64 -8.44 19.65
CA PRO A 244 3.53 -9.48 19.13
C PRO A 244 2.88 -10.85 19.06
N GLU A 245 2.08 -11.22 20.07
CA GLU A 245 1.38 -12.49 20.17
C GLU A 245 0.37 -12.67 19.02
N LEU A 246 -0.35 -11.59 18.69
CA LEU A 246 -1.27 -11.58 17.55
C LEU A 246 -0.52 -11.68 16.21
N ALA A 247 0.59 -10.98 16.07
CA ALA A 247 1.42 -11.06 14.86
C ALA A 247 1.97 -12.48 14.65
N ASP A 248 2.43 -13.14 15.72
CA ASP A 248 2.92 -14.51 15.69
C ASP A 248 1.78 -15.50 15.37
N GLU A 249 0.60 -15.32 15.95
CA GLU A 249 -0.59 -16.12 15.63
C GLU A 249 -0.95 -16.00 14.15
N MET A 250 -0.99 -14.79 13.62
CA MET A 250 -1.33 -14.54 12.21
C MET A 250 -0.27 -15.07 11.25
N MET A 251 1.00 -14.99 11.61
CA MET A 251 2.09 -15.61 10.84
C MET A 251 1.92 -17.14 10.79
N ASN A 252 1.62 -17.78 11.91
CA ASN A 252 1.38 -19.22 11.97
C ASN A 252 0.11 -19.61 11.15
N LEU A 253 -0.95 -18.84 11.26
CA LEU A 253 -2.17 -19.03 10.47
C LEU A 253 -1.90 -18.92 8.97
N TYR A 254 -1.10 -17.92 8.56
CA TYR A 254 -0.71 -17.76 7.17
C TYR A 254 0.02 -18.99 6.62
N PHE A 255 0.94 -19.58 7.38
CA PHE A 255 1.59 -20.82 6.98
C PHE A 255 0.62 -21.99 6.93
N ALA A 256 -0.22 -22.17 7.95
CA ALA A 256 -1.17 -23.28 7.98
C ALA A 256 -2.15 -23.29 6.81
N GLN A 257 -2.56 -22.11 6.36
CA GLN A 257 -3.52 -21.94 5.25
C GLN A 257 -2.86 -21.81 3.86
N SER A 258 -1.55 -21.59 3.80
CA SER A 258 -0.83 -21.45 2.53
C SER A 258 -0.69 -22.77 1.78
N PRO A 259 -0.45 -22.77 0.45
CA PRO A 259 -0.10 -23.99 -0.28
C PRO A 259 1.09 -24.69 0.37
N GLY A 260 0.93 -25.94 0.76
CA GLY A 260 1.90 -26.68 1.58
C GLY A 260 1.40 -26.90 3.02
N GLY A 261 0.60 -26.00 3.55
CA GLY A 261 -0.07 -26.13 4.84
C GLY A 261 0.86 -26.38 6.02
N GLU A 262 0.38 -27.15 7.01
CA GLU A 262 1.18 -27.56 8.18
C GLU A 262 2.37 -28.44 7.82
N GLY A 263 2.40 -29.03 6.61
CA GLY A 263 3.52 -29.85 6.09
C GLY A 263 4.66 -29.01 5.49
N GLU A 264 4.58 -27.68 5.48
CA GLU A 264 5.66 -26.83 4.96
C GLU A 264 6.93 -27.03 5.79
N SER A 265 8.03 -27.33 5.10
CA SER A 265 9.29 -27.66 5.79
C SER A 265 9.82 -26.46 6.59
N GLU A 266 10.56 -26.74 7.66
CA GLU A 266 11.21 -25.73 8.48
C GLU A 266 12.15 -24.82 7.66
N ASN A 267 12.75 -25.38 6.60
CA ASN A 267 13.55 -24.62 5.65
C ASN A 267 12.71 -23.62 4.86
N ALA A 268 11.54 -24.02 4.35
CA ALA A 268 10.65 -23.14 3.60
C ALA A 268 10.14 -21.99 4.48
N ARG A 269 9.79 -22.27 5.75
CA ARG A 269 9.41 -21.22 6.72
C ARG A 269 10.57 -20.26 6.97
N ARG A 270 11.79 -20.78 7.15
CA ARG A 270 12.99 -19.95 7.34
C ARG A 270 13.26 -19.06 6.12
N ASP A 271 13.12 -19.59 4.92
CA ASP A 271 13.32 -18.85 3.68
C ASP A 271 12.26 -17.75 3.50
N PHE A 272 11.00 -18.06 3.82
CA PHE A 272 9.94 -17.05 3.85
C PHE A 272 10.24 -15.95 4.88
N HIS A 273 10.71 -16.28 6.08
CA HIS A 273 11.09 -15.30 7.10
C HIS A 273 12.22 -14.38 6.63
N ARG A 274 13.17 -14.87 5.83
CA ARG A 274 14.22 -14.03 5.21
C ARG A 274 13.60 -13.00 4.27
N HIS A 275 12.65 -13.43 3.42
CA HIS A 275 11.89 -12.52 2.58
C HIS A 275 11.11 -11.51 3.40
N TYR A 276 10.40 -11.96 4.42
CA TYR A 276 9.61 -11.09 5.30
C TYR A 276 10.47 -9.96 5.89
N ILE A 277 11.63 -10.28 6.44
CA ILE A 277 12.55 -9.32 7.06
C ILE A 277 13.02 -8.26 6.03
N VAL A 278 13.44 -8.70 4.84
CA VAL A 278 13.96 -7.79 3.81
C VAL A 278 12.85 -6.90 3.25
N TRP A 279 11.69 -7.48 2.94
CA TRP A 279 10.57 -6.73 2.39
C TRP A 279 9.89 -5.82 3.42
N ALA A 280 9.84 -6.20 4.70
CA ALA A 280 9.41 -5.30 5.77
C ALA A 280 10.34 -4.08 5.88
N ALA A 281 11.65 -4.28 5.86
CA ALA A 281 12.61 -3.18 5.88
C ALA A 281 12.49 -2.26 4.66
N GLN A 282 12.30 -2.84 3.45
CA GLN A 282 12.07 -2.07 2.23
C GLN A 282 10.81 -1.20 2.38
N ARG A 283 9.70 -1.79 2.84
CA ARG A 283 8.46 -1.08 3.06
C ARG A 283 8.61 0.04 4.09
N HIS A 284 9.33 -0.18 5.19
CA HIS A 284 9.53 0.86 6.19
C HIS A 284 10.36 2.03 5.65
N CYS A 285 11.39 1.77 4.84
CA CYS A 285 12.12 2.83 4.14
C CYS A 285 11.21 3.60 3.18
N LYS A 286 10.43 2.90 2.33
CA LYS A 286 9.43 3.50 1.44
C LYS A 286 8.49 4.41 2.22
N VAL A 287 7.85 3.90 3.28
CA VAL A 287 6.82 4.61 4.04
C VAL A 287 7.39 5.81 4.80
N ALA A 288 8.60 5.69 5.37
CA ALA A 288 9.26 6.84 6.01
C ALA A 288 9.49 7.98 5.00
N GLY A 289 9.92 7.64 3.79
CA GLY A 289 10.06 8.60 2.70
C GLY A 289 8.72 9.20 2.25
N ILE A 290 7.67 8.36 2.08
CA ILE A 290 6.32 8.81 1.71
C ILE A 290 5.77 9.80 2.75
N PHE A 291 5.80 9.48 4.04
CA PHE A 291 5.24 10.35 5.08
C PHE A 291 5.99 11.69 5.17
N THR A 292 7.31 11.65 5.02
CA THR A 292 8.10 12.88 4.96
C THR A 292 7.77 13.71 3.72
N ARG A 293 7.61 13.09 2.55
CA ARG A 293 7.21 13.76 1.31
C ARG A 293 5.82 14.38 1.41
N LEU A 294 4.83 13.66 1.93
CA LEU A 294 3.46 14.15 2.14
C LEU A 294 3.45 15.38 3.04
N TRP A 295 4.26 15.38 4.10
CA TRP A 295 4.42 16.55 4.93
C TRP A 295 5.10 17.71 4.19
N LEU A 296 6.30 17.48 3.67
CA LEU A 296 7.13 18.55 3.10
C LEU A 296 6.56 19.14 1.82
N ARG A 297 6.14 18.29 0.87
CA ARG A 297 5.62 18.71 -0.42
C ARG A 297 4.16 19.14 -0.34
N ASP A 298 3.32 18.33 0.31
CA ASP A 298 1.86 18.46 0.24
C ASP A 298 1.24 19.12 1.47
N GLY A 299 2.05 19.43 2.51
CA GLY A 299 1.59 20.09 3.74
C GLY A 299 0.75 19.21 4.66
N LYS A 300 0.78 17.88 4.47
CA LYS A 300 -0.01 16.91 5.23
C LYS A 300 0.77 16.44 6.46
N ASP A 301 0.77 17.24 7.52
CA ASP A 301 1.51 17.01 8.77
C ASP A 301 0.98 15.84 9.60
N ALA A 302 -0.29 15.48 9.45
CA ALA A 302 -0.92 14.37 10.15
C ALA A 302 -0.17 13.03 9.98
N TYR A 303 0.58 12.84 8.89
CA TYR A 303 1.37 11.63 8.66
C TYR A 303 2.62 11.52 9.53
N LEU A 304 3.15 12.64 10.04
CA LEU A 304 4.35 12.64 10.89
C LEU A 304 4.16 11.85 12.18
N ARG A 305 2.97 11.80 12.74
CA ARG A 305 2.67 11.02 13.95
C ARG A 305 2.97 9.53 13.82
N HIS A 306 3.00 9.01 12.59
CA HIS A 306 3.27 7.60 12.32
C HIS A 306 4.76 7.30 12.10
N LEU A 307 5.57 8.32 11.82
CA LEU A 307 6.98 8.14 11.50
C LEU A 307 7.79 7.48 12.64
N PRO A 308 7.59 7.81 13.94
CA PRO A 308 8.27 7.13 15.04
C PRO A 308 8.04 5.61 15.04
N ARG A 309 6.80 5.17 14.72
CA ARG A 309 6.45 3.74 14.63
C ARG A 309 7.18 3.07 13.48
N VAL A 310 7.14 3.65 12.28
CA VAL A 310 7.82 3.11 11.09
C VAL A 310 9.31 2.92 11.34
N LEU A 311 9.97 3.92 11.94
CA LEU A 311 11.40 3.84 12.26
C LEU A 311 11.69 2.81 13.36
N ARG A 312 10.80 2.63 14.34
CA ARG A 312 10.92 1.59 15.36
C ARG A 312 10.80 0.20 14.74
N LEU A 313 9.86 -0.01 13.82
CA LEU A 313 9.67 -1.25 13.08
C LEU A 313 10.91 -1.57 12.21
N LEU A 314 11.41 -0.60 11.46
CA LEU A 314 12.65 -0.75 10.69
C LEU A 314 13.81 -1.18 11.61
N ARG A 315 14.02 -0.47 12.72
CA ARG A 315 15.11 -0.74 13.65
C ARG A 315 15.02 -2.13 14.28
N ARG A 316 13.79 -2.64 14.53
CA ARG A 316 13.58 -4.00 15.06
C ARG A 316 14.18 -5.09 14.15
N HIS A 317 14.23 -4.84 12.84
CA HIS A 317 14.78 -5.78 11.86
C HIS A 317 16.28 -5.59 11.59
N LEU A 318 16.85 -4.41 11.80
CA LEU A 318 18.23 -4.10 11.39
C LEU A 318 19.29 -5.03 12.00
N HIS A 319 19.03 -5.65 13.18
CA HIS A 319 19.96 -6.61 13.78
C HIS A 319 19.88 -8.02 13.18
N LYS A 320 18.89 -8.29 12.31
CA LYS A 320 18.74 -9.60 11.66
C LYS A 320 19.77 -9.76 10.53
N PRO A 321 20.36 -10.97 10.35
CA PRO A 321 21.44 -11.20 9.39
C PRO A 321 21.13 -10.73 7.95
N PRO A 322 19.92 -10.92 7.39
CA PRO A 322 19.64 -10.46 6.00
C PRO A 322 19.77 -8.97 5.79
N LEU A 323 19.73 -8.15 6.85
CA LEU A 323 19.83 -6.70 6.79
C LEU A 323 21.20 -6.14 7.20
N ALA A 324 22.21 -6.98 7.32
CA ALA A 324 23.56 -6.52 7.67
C ALA A 324 24.06 -5.40 6.72
N PRO A 325 23.93 -5.51 5.38
CA PRO A 325 24.34 -4.43 4.47
C PRO A 325 23.60 -3.11 4.74
N LEU A 326 22.29 -3.16 4.96
CA LEU A 326 21.49 -1.98 5.26
C LEU A 326 21.87 -1.35 6.60
N ARG A 327 22.10 -2.17 7.63
CA ARG A 327 22.54 -1.70 8.95
C ARG A 327 23.85 -0.96 8.88
N GLU A 328 24.85 -1.54 8.19
CA GLU A 328 26.17 -0.94 8.03
C GLU A 328 26.12 0.36 7.24
N TRP A 329 25.33 0.36 6.19
CA TRP A 329 25.11 1.57 5.39
C TRP A 329 24.46 2.70 6.21
N LEU A 330 23.41 2.39 6.98
CA LEU A 330 22.75 3.38 7.84
C LEU A 330 23.70 3.90 8.92
N ALA A 331 24.51 3.04 9.53
CA ALA A 331 25.51 3.47 10.52
C ALA A 331 26.55 4.44 9.91
N ALA A 332 26.97 4.18 8.67
CA ALA A 332 27.94 5.03 7.99
C ALA A 332 27.39 6.41 7.58
N HIS A 333 26.08 6.51 7.24
CA HIS A 333 25.52 7.71 6.64
C HIS A 333 24.57 8.48 7.56
N LEU A 334 23.92 7.85 8.51
CA LEU A 334 22.89 8.46 9.36
C LEU A 334 23.23 8.43 10.85
N GLY A 335 24.01 7.45 11.31
CA GLY A 335 24.17 7.15 12.73
C GLY A 335 22.93 6.43 13.28
N GLU A 336 22.21 7.01 14.26
CA GLU A 336 20.98 6.41 14.78
C GLU A 336 19.76 6.70 13.90
N VAL A 337 19.05 5.63 13.49
CA VAL A 337 17.77 5.71 12.74
C VAL A 337 16.60 6.16 13.63
N ALA A 338 16.83 6.30 14.93
CA ALA A 338 15.80 6.36 15.95
C ALA A 338 15.01 7.67 16.05
N HIS A 339 15.48 8.75 15.45
CA HIS A 339 14.88 10.06 15.68
C HIS A 339 13.89 10.41 14.56
N ALA A 340 12.62 10.63 14.97
CA ALA A 340 11.56 11.12 14.10
C ALA A 340 11.41 12.64 14.14
N ASP A 341 12.04 13.29 15.09
CA ASP A 341 11.89 14.74 15.30
C ASP A 341 12.75 15.51 14.29
N PHE A 342 12.11 16.47 13.65
CA PHE A 342 12.78 17.39 12.74
C PHE A 342 13.07 18.71 13.45
N ALA A 343 14.35 19.08 13.53
CA ALA A 343 14.80 20.27 14.27
C ALA A 343 14.58 21.58 13.50
N ALA A 344 14.12 21.54 12.24
CA ALA A 344 13.94 22.72 11.40
C ALA A 344 12.50 22.83 10.87
N THR A 345 12.12 24.03 10.42
CA THR A 345 10.82 24.25 9.80
C THR A 345 10.67 23.53 8.47
N ARG A 346 9.42 23.26 8.06
CA ARG A 346 9.08 22.62 6.78
C ARG A 346 9.77 23.31 5.60
N GLU A 347 9.73 24.63 5.52
CA GLU A 347 10.33 25.41 4.43
C GLU A 347 11.84 25.24 4.36
N ASN A 348 12.49 25.20 5.51
CA ASN A 348 13.93 25.01 5.61
C ASN A 348 14.36 23.61 5.19
N LEU A 349 13.56 22.58 5.50
CA LEU A 349 13.84 21.19 5.16
C LEU A 349 13.55 20.89 3.69
N LEU A 350 12.47 21.45 3.14
CA LEU A 350 12.06 21.20 1.76
C LEU A 350 13.15 21.50 0.74
N ARG A 351 13.96 22.55 0.97
CA ARG A 351 15.08 22.90 0.08
C ARG A 351 16.18 21.85 -0.03
N HIS A 352 16.26 20.94 0.93
CA HIS A 352 17.25 19.86 0.93
C HIS A 352 16.76 18.60 0.27
N CYS A 353 15.44 18.47 0.10
CA CYS A 353 14.83 17.33 -0.54
C CYS A 353 14.86 17.46 -2.05
N ALA A 354 15.01 16.36 -2.75
CA ALA A 354 15.03 16.38 -4.20
C ALA A 354 13.66 16.82 -4.73
N ALA A 355 13.56 18.07 -5.17
CA ALA A 355 12.52 18.51 -6.09
C ALA A 355 12.78 17.83 -7.45
N ARG A 356 12.37 16.60 -7.61
CA ARG A 356 12.54 15.83 -8.84
C ARG A 356 11.22 15.22 -9.29
#